data_e74ba5dceffd861e7d973d81ee5a7d1a
#
_entry.id   e74ba5dceffd861e7d973d81ee5a7d1a
#
_cell.length_a   1.000
_cell.length_b   1.000
_cell.length_c   1.000
_cell.angle_alpha   90.00
_cell.angle_beta   90.00
_cell.angle_gamma   90.00
#
_symmetry.space_group_name_H-M   'P 1'
#
loop_
_entity.id
_entity.type
_entity.pdbx_description
1 polymer ?
#
loop_
_entity_poly.entity_id
_entity_poly.type
_entity_poly.pdbx_seq_one_letter_code
_entity_poly.pdbx_strand_id
1 'polypeptide(L)'
;MHIVTSTDILLPRAEDMGAWSVIACDQFTSEPEYWAAAEARAAEKPSTLSLMLPEAWLHTARAEGADTRIAETMRRYLAEGVFQTIPDSFAYVERTLPDGRIRRGLVAALDLEQYDFTGRLPVSVRSTEGTVEERLPPRVNIRRGAPLEMPHT
;
A
#
# COMPACT_ATOMS: atom_id res chain seq x y z
N MET A 1 -17.72 -1.94 22.04
CA MET A 1 -17.36 -2.46 20.70
C MET A 1 -16.58 -1.36 20.01
N HIS A 2 -15.31 -1.58 19.68
CA HIS A 2 -14.46 -0.57 19.06
C HIS A 2 -14.36 -0.92 17.57
N ILE A 3 -14.83 -0.02 16.71
CA ILE A 3 -14.77 -0.18 15.24
C ILE A 3 -13.36 0.12 14.72
N VAL A 4 -12.67 1.05 15.39
CA VAL A 4 -11.32 1.49 15.05
C VAL A 4 -10.42 1.14 16.22
N THR A 5 -9.31 0.48 15.95
CA THR A 5 -8.31 0.06 16.94
C THR A 5 -6.90 0.45 16.49
N SER A 6 -5.99 0.51 17.43
CA SER A 6 -4.55 0.58 17.15
C SER A 6 -4.06 -0.66 16.43
N THR A 7 -2.90 -0.55 15.82
CA THR A 7 -2.19 -1.66 15.17
C THR A 7 -0.69 -1.41 15.25
N ASP A 8 0.10 -2.41 14.94
CA ASP A 8 1.53 -2.22 14.78
C ASP A 8 1.82 -1.44 13.51
N ILE A 9 2.50 -0.31 13.66
CA ILE A 9 2.90 0.55 12.55
C ILE A 9 4.36 0.29 12.20
N LEU A 10 4.61 0.01 10.93
CA LEU A 10 5.95 -0.16 10.39
C LEU A 10 6.37 1.12 9.66
N LEU A 11 7.41 1.77 10.16
CA LEU A 11 8.01 2.92 9.50
C LEU A 11 9.33 2.52 8.84
N PRO A 12 9.61 2.95 7.61
CA PRO A 12 10.87 2.65 6.95
C PRO A 12 12.04 3.34 7.67
N ARG A 13 13.17 2.63 7.78
CA ARG A 13 14.47 3.20 8.20
C ARG A 13 15.26 3.71 7.01
N ALA A 14 14.57 4.16 5.96
CA ALA A 14 15.21 4.60 4.73
C ALA A 14 15.95 5.92 4.95
N GLU A 15 17.24 5.95 4.61
CA GLU A 15 18.04 7.18 4.59
C GLU A 15 17.65 8.08 3.40
N ASP A 16 17.19 7.47 2.31
CA ASP A 16 16.78 8.14 1.08
C ASP A 16 15.27 7.92 0.84
N MET A 17 14.47 8.84 1.35
CA MET A 17 13.01 8.78 1.17
C MET A 17 12.59 9.00 -0.29
N GLY A 18 13.42 9.60 -1.14
CA GLY A 18 13.16 9.74 -2.56
C GLY A 18 13.26 8.40 -3.31
N ALA A 19 14.15 7.50 -2.88
CA ALA A 19 14.22 6.14 -3.40
C ALA A 19 13.14 5.24 -2.79
N TRP A 20 12.79 5.46 -1.51
CA TRP A 20 11.77 4.70 -0.81
C TRP A 20 10.37 4.96 -1.34
N SER A 21 9.98 6.23 -1.46
CA SER A 21 8.61 6.63 -1.73
C SER A 21 8.30 6.61 -3.22
N VAL A 22 7.25 5.89 -3.60
CA VAL A 22 6.72 5.81 -4.96
C VAL A 22 5.22 6.11 -4.92
N ILE A 23 4.69 6.67 -6.00
CA ILE A 23 3.26 6.97 -6.15
C ILE A 23 2.42 5.68 -6.05
N ALA A 24 1.12 5.80 -5.75
CA ALA A 24 0.20 4.67 -5.72
C ALA A 24 0.20 3.90 -7.04
N CYS A 25 0.04 2.58 -6.96
CA CYS A 25 0.21 1.66 -8.08
C CYS A 25 -0.78 1.86 -9.24
N ASP A 26 -1.88 2.58 -9.00
CA ASP A 26 -2.95 2.88 -9.96
C ASP A 26 -2.78 4.25 -10.65
N GLN A 27 -1.69 4.95 -10.38
CA GLN A 27 -1.35 6.21 -11.04
C GLN A 27 -0.39 5.97 -12.22
N PHE A 28 -0.33 6.92 -13.14
CA PHE A 28 0.58 6.88 -14.31
C PHE A 28 0.54 5.54 -15.08
N THR A 29 -0.67 5.00 -15.26
CA THR A 29 -0.87 3.69 -15.89
C THR A 29 -0.49 3.64 -17.37
N SER A 30 -0.48 4.79 -18.05
CA SER A 30 -0.11 4.95 -19.46
C SER A 30 1.25 5.63 -19.67
N GLU A 31 2.04 5.76 -18.62
CA GLU A 31 3.29 6.53 -18.64
C GLU A 31 4.47 5.65 -18.21
N PRO A 32 4.96 4.75 -19.09
CA PRO A 32 6.02 3.80 -18.76
C PRO A 32 7.34 4.48 -18.37
N GLU A 33 7.61 5.68 -18.88
CA GLU A 33 8.78 6.48 -18.53
C GLU A 33 8.78 6.92 -17.07
N TYR A 34 7.61 7.17 -16.47
CA TYR A 34 7.51 7.45 -15.04
C TYR A 34 8.02 6.25 -14.22
N TRP A 35 7.58 5.05 -14.57
CA TRP A 35 7.95 3.84 -13.85
C TRP A 35 9.42 3.47 -14.07
N ALA A 36 9.96 3.68 -15.27
CA ALA A 36 11.39 3.51 -15.54
C ALA A 36 12.24 4.47 -14.69
N ALA A 37 11.81 5.72 -14.54
CA ALA A 37 12.47 6.68 -13.67
C ALA A 37 12.35 6.32 -12.19
N ALA A 38 11.21 5.76 -11.75
CA ALA A 38 11.04 5.27 -10.38
C ALA A 38 11.96 4.08 -10.09
N GLU A 39 12.10 3.13 -11.02
CA GLU A 39 13.06 2.03 -10.93
C GLU A 39 14.50 2.53 -10.81
N ALA A 40 14.88 3.49 -11.65
CA ALA A 40 16.23 4.06 -11.62
C ALA A 40 16.54 4.77 -10.29
N ARG A 41 15.53 5.43 -9.68
CA ARG A 41 15.70 6.06 -8.35
C ARG A 41 15.79 5.01 -7.23
N ALA A 42 14.97 3.98 -7.29
CA ALA A 42 15.00 2.89 -6.33
C ALA A 42 16.32 2.11 -6.43
N ALA A 43 16.77 1.82 -7.66
CA ALA A 43 17.95 1.01 -7.94
C ALA A 43 17.98 -0.25 -7.04
N GLU A 44 19.09 -0.46 -6.30
CA GLU A 44 19.28 -1.59 -5.38
C GLU A 44 18.82 -1.28 -3.93
N LYS A 45 18.23 -0.09 -3.71
CA LYS A 45 17.81 0.33 -2.38
C LYS A 45 16.42 -0.25 -2.03
N PRO A 46 16.12 -0.45 -0.75
CA PRO A 46 14.74 -0.72 -0.33
C PRO A 46 13.79 0.37 -0.82
N SER A 47 12.66 -0.06 -1.41
CA SER A 47 11.67 0.84 -1.98
C SER A 47 10.27 0.24 -1.92
N THR A 48 9.26 1.09 -1.78
CA THR A 48 7.85 0.67 -1.89
C THR A 48 7.51 0.13 -3.28
N LEU A 49 8.28 0.50 -4.32
CA LEU A 49 8.12 -0.07 -5.66
C LEU A 49 8.26 -1.60 -5.68
N SER A 50 9.15 -2.15 -4.84
CA SER A 50 9.36 -3.59 -4.72
C SER A 50 8.27 -4.32 -3.92
N LEU A 51 7.37 -3.55 -3.28
CA LEU A 51 6.27 -4.06 -2.45
C LEU A 51 4.91 -3.96 -3.14
N MET A 52 4.86 -3.52 -4.39
CA MET A 52 3.62 -3.34 -5.15
C MET A 52 3.76 -3.81 -6.60
N LEU A 53 2.64 -4.02 -7.26
CA LEU A 53 2.56 -4.21 -8.71
C LEU A 53 1.87 -2.98 -9.32
N PRO A 54 2.61 -2.09 -9.99
CA PRO A 54 2.02 -1.00 -10.76
C PRO A 54 1.02 -1.50 -11.81
N GLU A 55 -0.12 -0.84 -11.95
CA GLU A 55 -1.13 -1.22 -12.95
C GLU A 55 -0.60 -1.11 -14.38
N ALA A 56 0.35 -0.21 -14.63
CA ALA A 56 1.08 -0.13 -15.90
C ALA A 56 1.76 -1.47 -16.31
N TRP A 57 2.01 -2.37 -15.36
CA TRP A 57 2.68 -3.64 -15.61
C TRP A 57 1.76 -4.86 -15.65
N LEU A 58 0.45 -4.70 -15.37
CA LEU A 58 -0.51 -5.82 -15.26
C LEU A 58 -0.58 -6.70 -16.51
N HIS A 59 -0.34 -6.14 -17.69
CA HIS A 59 -0.40 -6.85 -18.98
C HIS A 59 1.00 -7.10 -19.58
N THR A 60 2.02 -7.10 -18.76
CA THR A 60 3.41 -7.35 -19.17
C THR A 60 3.97 -8.58 -18.47
N ALA A 61 5.11 -9.08 -18.91
CA ALA A 61 5.82 -10.18 -18.26
C ALA A 61 6.17 -9.88 -16.78
N ARG A 62 6.14 -8.62 -16.35
CA ARG A 62 6.38 -8.21 -14.95
C ARG A 62 5.29 -8.65 -14.00
N ALA A 63 4.07 -8.89 -14.49
CA ALA A 63 2.96 -9.39 -13.69
C ALA A 63 3.13 -10.88 -13.32
N GLU A 64 3.87 -11.66 -14.11
CA GLU A 64 4.09 -13.08 -13.85
C GLU A 64 4.85 -13.29 -12.54
N GLY A 65 4.25 -14.03 -11.60
CA GLY A 65 4.82 -14.30 -10.27
C GLY A 65 5.06 -13.07 -9.39
N ALA A 66 4.43 -11.93 -9.71
CA ALA A 66 4.61 -10.69 -8.96
C ALA A 66 4.16 -10.83 -7.50
N ASP A 67 3.07 -11.55 -7.25
CA ASP A 67 2.55 -11.85 -5.91
C ASP A 67 3.60 -12.56 -5.04
N THR A 68 4.26 -13.58 -5.59
CA THR A 68 5.33 -14.31 -4.90
C THR A 68 6.53 -13.41 -4.64
N ARG A 69 7.04 -12.70 -5.67
CA ARG A 69 8.18 -11.79 -5.50
C ARG A 69 7.94 -10.68 -4.50
N ILE A 70 6.74 -10.10 -4.49
CA ILE A 70 6.36 -9.06 -3.53
C ILE A 70 6.34 -9.63 -2.12
N ALA A 71 5.69 -10.78 -1.91
CA ALA A 71 5.63 -11.43 -0.62
C ALA A 71 7.02 -11.82 -0.07
N GLU A 72 7.90 -12.32 -0.93
CA GLU A 72 9.30 -12.62 -0.57
C GLU A 72 10.07 -11.35 -0.21
N THR A 73 9.90 -10.28 -0.98
CA THR A 73 10.54 -8.99 -0.69
C THR A 73 10.04 -8.41 0.65
N MET A 74 8.75 -8.49 0.95
CA MET A 74 8.20 -8.07 2.24
C MET A 74 8.85 -8.86 3.39
N ARG A 75 8.95 -10.19 3.27
CA ARG A 75 9.61 -11.03 4.28
C ARG A 75 11.09 -10.68 4.44
N ARG A 76 11.78 -10.46 3.34
CA ARG A 76 13.19 -10.04 3.36
C ARG A 76 13.36 -8.70 4.05
N TYR A 77 12.54 -7.69 3.73
CA TYR A 77 12.60 -6.38 4.37
C TYR A 77 12.33 -6.43 5.89
N LEU A 78 11.42 -7.31 6.31
CA LEU A 78 11.21 -7.57 7.74
C LEU A 78 12.44 -8.20 8.39
N ALA A 79 13.04 -9.21 7.76
CA ALA A 79 14.21 -9.93 8.27
C ALA A 79 15.48 -9.05 8.33
N GLU A 80 15.65 -8.17 7.34
CA GLU A 80 16.78 -7.25 7.24
C GLU A 80 16.63 -6.00 8.10
N GLY A 81 15.50 -5.82 8.81
CA GLY A 81 15.26 -4.68 9.68
C GLY A 81 15.10 -3.36 8.92
N VAL A 82 14.57 -3.41 7.70
CA VAL A 82 14.26 -2.23 6.88
C VAL A 82 13.24 -1.33 7.57
N PHE A 83 12.44 -1.91 8.47
CA PHE A 83 11.41 -1.19 9.21
C PHE A 83 11.76 -1.01 10.69
N GLN A 84 11.24 0.06 11.27
CA GLN A 84 11.06 0.22 12.70
C GLN A 84 9.59 -0.06 13.02
N THR A 85 9.34 -0.97 13.97
CA THR A 85 8.00 -1.25 14.48
C THR A 85 7.66 -0.31 15.62
N ILE A 86 6.49 0.32 15.54
CA ILE A 86 5.88 1.07 16.63
C ILE A 86 4.63 0.29 17.02
N PRO A 87 4.67 -0.45 18.13
CA PRO A 87 3.58 -1.35 18.50
C PRO A 87 2.37 -0.58 19.02
N ASP A 88 1.19 -1.19 18.84
CA ASP A 88 -0.09 -0.75 19.41
C ASP A 88 -0.36 0.75 19.22
N SER A 89 -0.25 1.23 17.99
CA SER A 89 -0.23 2.66 17.66
C SER A 89 -1.21 3.03 16.57
N PHE A 90 -1.39 4.34 16.41
CA PHE A 90 -2.03 4.97 15.27
C PHE A 90 -0.98 5.82 14.54
N ALA A 91 -1.06 5.92 13.21
CA ALA A 91 -0.27 6.90 12.48
C ALA A 91 -1.13 8.09 12.05
N TYR A 92 -0.74 9.28 12.47
CA TYR A 92 -1.33 10.52 11.99
C TYR A 92 -0.61 10.95 10.71
N VAL A 93 -1.38 11.17 9.65
CA VAL A 93 -0.87 11.59 8.34
C VAL A 93 -1.31 13.02 8.08
N GLU A 94 -0.36 13.88 7.79
CA GLU A 94 -0.61 15.24 7.32
C GLU A 94 0.08 15.44 5.98
N ARG A 95 -0.69 15.85 4.96
CA ARG A 95 -0.20 16.11 3.61
C ARG A 95 -0.57 17.53 3.20
N THR A 96 0.45 18.33 2.90
CA THR A 96 0.27 19.63 2.27
C THR A 96 0.13 19.45 0.76
N LEU A 97 -0.96 19.94 0.20
CA LEU A 97 -1.24 19.93 -1.24
C LEU A 97 -0.52 21.11 -1.92
N PRO A 98 -0.32 21.06 -3.26
CA PRO A 98 0.33 22.14 -4.00
C PRO A 98 -0.36 23.51 -3.86
N ASP A 99 -1.65 23.53 -3.60
CA ASP A 99 -2.45 24.75 -3.37
C ASP A 99 -2.41 25.25 -1.91
N GLY A 100 -1.57 24.63 -1.06
CA GLY A 100 -1.39 24.99 0.35
C GLY A 100 -2.46 24.41 1.30
N ARG A 101 -3.48 23.71 0.82
CA ARG A 101 -4.44 23.01 1.68
C ARG A 101 -3.77 21.84 2.37
N ILE A 102 -4.20 21.57 3.60
CA ILE A 102 -3.70 20.46 4.40
C ILE A 102 -4.77 19.38 4.48
N ARG A 103 -4.42 18.16 4.01
CA ARG A 103 -5.22 16.96 4.21
C ARG A 103 -4.69 16.21 5.43
N ARG A 104 -5.61 15.80 6.33
CA ARG A 104 -5.26 15.05 7.54
C ARG A 104 -5.97 13.72 7.54
N GLY A 105 -5.28 12.68 8.04
CA GLY A 105 -5.81 11.32 8.13
C GLY A 105 -5.24 10.57 9.32
N LEU A 106 -5.88 9.45 9.62
CA LEU A 106 -5.46 8.51 10.64
C LEU A 106 -5.33 7.12 10.00
N VAL A 107 -4.18 6.47 10.17
CA VAL A 107 -4.00 5.06 9.85
C VAL A 107 -4.29 4.25 11.11
N ALA A 108 -5.19 3.27 10.99
CA ALA A 108 -5.67 2.45 12.07
C ALA A 108 -6.17 1.10 11.53
N ALA A 109 -6.40 0.13 12.40
CA ALA A 109 -7.11 -1.09 12.05
C ALA A 109 -8.63 -0.88 12.15
N LEU A 110 -9.39 -1.46 11.22
CA LEU A 110 -10.86 -1.48 11.23
C LEU A 110 -11.37 -2.89 11.49
N ASP A 111 -12.38 -3.00 12.33
CA ASP A 111 -13.12 -4.26 12.52
C ASP A 111 -14.01 -4.53 11.31
N LEU A 112 -13.60 -5.45 10.45
CA LEU A 112 -14.31 -5.81 9.23
C LEU A 112 -15.63 -6.55 9.47
N GLU A 113 -15.88 -7.08 10.68
CA GLU A 113 -17.18 -7.62 11.08
C GLU A 113 -18.26 -6.52 11.12
N GLN A 114 -17.85 -5.25 11.17
CA GLN A 114 -18.71 -4.08 11.09
C GLN A 114 -18.93 -3.56 9.66
N TYR A 115 -18.42 -4.26 8.65
CA TYR A 115 -18.53 -3.90 7.26
C TYR A 115 -19.57 -4.78 6.54
N ASP A 116 -20.47 -4.17 5.80
CA ASP A 116 -21.38 -4.89 4.91
C ASP A 116 -20.99 -4.70 3.45
N PHE A 117 -20.44 -5.77 2.86
CA PHE A 117 -20.08 -5.83 1.44
C PHE A 117 -21.29 -5.78 0.50
N THR A 118 -22.48 -6.05 0.99
CA THR A 118 -23.72 -6.04 0.19
C THR A 118 -24.37 -4.66 0.14
N GLY A 119 -24.00 -3.77 1.05
CA GLY A 119 -24.60 -2.44 1.21
C GLY A 119 -26.06 -2.47 1.69
N ARG A 120 -26.55 -3.60 2.21
CA ARG A 120 -27.94 -3.80 2.61
C ARG A 120 -28.19 -3.58 4.10
N LEU A 121 -27.16 -3.75 4.93
CA LEU A 121 -27.28 -3.64 6.37
C LEU A 121 -26.95 -2.21 6.86
N PRO A 122 -27.57 -1.75 7.95
CA PRO A 122 -27.24 -0.47 8.56
C PRO A 122 -25.96 -0.57 9.40
N VAL A 123 -24.81 -0.73 8.72
CA VAL A 123 -23.50 -0.86 9.37
C VAL A 123 -22.79 0.49 9.47
N SER A 124 -21.82 0.55 10.41
CA SER A 124 -21.05 1.77 10.67
C SER A 124 -19.92 1.98 9.66
N VAL A 125 -19.38 0.90 9.10
CA VAL A 125 -18.30 0.95 8.11
C VAL A 125 -18.87 0.71 6.72
N ARG A 126 -18.62 1.62 5.79
CA ARG A 126 -19.15 1.56 4.42
C ARG A 126 -18.03 1.83 3.42
N SER A 127 -18.15 1.23 2.23
CA SER A 127 -17.27 1.58 1.11
C SER A 127 -17.48 3.03 0.70
N THR A 128 -16.40 3.72 0.38
CA THR A 128 -16.43 5.09 -0.14
C THR A 128 -16.74 5.14 -1.63
N GLU A 129 -16.42 4.07 -2.36
CA GLU A 129 -16.60 3.95 -3.80
C GLU A 129 -16.76 2.49 -4.23
N GLY A 130 -17.20 2.27 -5.47
CA GLY A 130 -17.19 0.95 -6.10
C GLY A 130 -15.79 0.59 -6.60
N THR A 131 -15.47 -0.69 -6.59
CA THR A 131 -14.20 -1.21 -7.09
C THR A 131 -14.38 -1.76 -8.51
N VAL A 132 -13.38 -1.54 -9.36
CA VAL A 132 -13.30 -2.16 -10.69
C VAL A 132 -12.97 -3.64 -10.52
N GLU A 133 -13.91 -4.52 -10.85
CA GLU A 133 -13.80 -5.96 -10.56
C GLU A 133 -12.58 -6.62 -11.21
N GLU A 134 -12.19 -6.20 -12.40
CA GLU A 134 -11.04 -6.74 -13.14
C GLU A 134 -9.71 -6.50 -12.44
N ARG A 135 -9.65 -5.49 -11.54
CA ARG A 135 -8.47 -5.15 -10.76
C ARG A 135 -8.35 -5.92 -9.45
N LEU A 136 -9.40 -6.65 -9.04
CA LEU A 136 -9.42 -7.38 -7.78
C LEU A 136 -8.49 -8.59 -7.75
N PRO A 137 -8.47 -9.50 -8.76
CA PRO A 137 -7.71 -10.73 -8.67
C PRO A 137 -6.21 -10.54 -8.41
N PRO A 138 -5.47 -9.68 -9.12
CA PRO A 138 -4.06 -9.46 -8.84
C PRO A 138 -3.81 -8.86 -7.44
N ARG A 139 -4.65 -7.94 -6.98
CA ARG A 139 -4.56 -7.36 -5.63
C ARG A 139 -4.81 -8.40 -4.54
N VAL A 140 -5.82 -9.25 -4.72
CA VAL A 140 -6.13 -10.34 -3.78
C VAL A 140 -4.99 -11.36 -3.73
N ASN A 141 -4.38 -11.72 -4.86
CA ASN A 141 -3.28 -12.66 -4.90
C ASN A 141 -2.05 -12.13 -4.15
N ILE A 142 -1.70 -10.86 -4.33
CA ILE A 142 -0.64 -10.21 -3.56
C ILE A 142 -0.94 -10.28 -2.07
N ARG A 143 -2.15 -9.88 -1.63
CA ARG A 143 -2.54 -9.86 -0.21
C ARG A 143 -2.54 -11.23 0.44
N ARG A 144 -2.88 -12.29 -0.26
CA ARG A 144 -2.86 -13.67 0.29
C ARG A 144 -1.47 -14.10 0.77
N GLY A 145 -0.41 -13.64 0.12
CA GLY A 145 0.96 -13.98 0.47
C GLY A 145 1.68 -12.92 1.31
N ALA A 146 1.11 -11.72 1.39
CA ALA A 146 1.73 -10.56 2.00
C ALA A 146 1.74 -10.64 3.53
N PRO A 147 2.90 -10.55 4.18
CA PRO A 147 2.99 -10.43 5.64
C PRO A 147 2.73 -8.99 6.13
N LEU A 148 2.62 -8.03 5.23
CA LEU A 148 2.44 -6.61 5.50
C LEU A 148 1.22 -6.09 4.75
N GLU A 149 0.50 -5.14 5.35
CA GLU A 149 -0.47 -4.31 4.65
C GLU A 149 0.13 -2.93 4.35
N MET A 150 -0.05 -2.47 3.13
CA MET A 150 0.35 -1.12 2.71
C MET A 150 -0.91 -0.28 2.59
N PRO A 151 -1.20 0.62 3.56
CA PRO A 151 -2.39 1.45 3.49
C PRO A 151 -2.27 2.47 2.35
N HIS A 152 -3.37 2.70 1.68
CA HIS A 152 -3.48 3.79 0.70
C HIS A 152 -3.71 5.11 1.42
N THR A 153 -2.79 6.04 1.28
CA THR A 153 -2.83 7.37 1.92
C THR A 153 -2.89 8.51 0.91
#